data_2a8925f75a617906d1781b3aef488d35
#
_entry.id   2a8925f75a617906d1781b3aef488d35
#
_cell.length_a   1.000
_cell.length_b   1.000
_cell.length_c   1.000
_cell.angle_alpha   90.00
_cell.angle_beta   90.00
_cell.angle_gamma   90.00
#
_symmetry.space_group_name_H-M   'P 1'
#
loop_
_entity.id
_entity.type
_entity.pdbx_description
1 polymer ?
#
loop_
_entity_poly.entity_id
_entity_poly.type
_entity_poly.pdbx_seq_one_letter_code
_entity_poly.pdbx_strand_id
1 'polypeptide(L)' 'MIRLPILKDELAFLEKHLPELEQRPDLTTLAIEFKKRIEKIRQEIRALQENASK' A
#
# COMPACT_ATOMS: atom_id res chain seq x y z
N MET A 1 9.11 17.48 -5.87
CA MET A 1 7.81 16.85 -5.66
C MET A 1 7.87 15.81 -4.55
N ILE A 2 6.99 15.94 -3.58
CA ILE A 2 7.03 15.09 -2.38
C ILE A 2 6.02 13.96 -2.54
N ARG A 3 6.37 13.00 -3.39
CA ARG A 3 5.46 11.88 -3.67
C ARG A 3 5.75 10.67 -2.78
N LEU A 4 7.02 10.43 -2.51
CA LEU A 4 7.43 9.27 -1.73
C LEU A 4 6.85 9.24 -0.31
N PRO A 5 6.89 10.34 0.47
CA PRO A 5 6.26 10.33 1.79
C PRO A 5 4.77 10.09 1.75
N ILE A 6 4.09 10.60 0.72
CA ILE A 6 2.65 10.39 0.57
C ILE A 6 2.35 8.91 0.32
N LEU A 7 3.14 8.27 -0.55
CA LEU A 7 2.97 6.84 -0.82
C LEU A 7 3.25 6.00 0.41
N LYS A 8 4.27 6.35 1.18
CA LYS A 8 4.59 5.63 2.41
C LYS A 8 3.49 5.76 3.45
N ASP A 9 2.89 6.93 3.56
CA ASP A 9 1.78 7.15 4.49
C ASP A 9 0.57 6.31 4.09
N GLU A 10 0.26 6.29 2.79
CA GLU A 10 -0.85 5.49 2.29
C GLU A 10 -0.60 4.01 2.53
N LEU A 11 0.62 3.55 2.27
CA LEU A 11 0.98 2.15 2.51
C LEU A 11 0.82 1.79 3.98
N ALA A 12 1.29 2.62 4.89
CA ALA A 12 1.17 2.39 6.32
C ALA A 12 -0.29 2.28 6.75
N PHE A 13 -1.14 3.16 6.21
CA PHE A 13 -2.56 3.14 6.49
C PHE A 13 -3.19 1.83 6.04
N LEU A 14 -2.90 1.40 4.81
CA LEU A 14 -3.46 0.17 4.26
C LEU A 14 -2.99 -1.06 5.04
N GLU A 15 -1.70 -1.11 5.37
CA GLU A 15 -1.15 -2.23 6.12
C GLU A 15 -1.70 -2.30 7.54
N LYS A 16 -2.00 -1.15 8.13
CA LYS A 16 -2.57 -1.11 9.47
C LYS A 16 -3.99 -1.66 9.49
N HIS A 17 -4.77 -1.36 8.48
CA HIS A 17 -6.18 -1.75 8.43
C HIS A 17 -6.42 -3.12 7.79
N LEU A 18 -5.46 -3.63 7.03
CA LEU A 18 -5.63 -4.92 6.36
C LEU A 18 -5.98 -6.07 7.31
N PRO A 19 -5.30 -6.25 8.47
CA PRO A 19 -5.63 -7.34 9.38
C PRO A 19 -7.06 -7.30 9.88
N GLU A 20 -7.59 -6.09 10.10
CA GLU A 20 -8.98 -5.95 10.53
C GLU A 20 -9.95 -6.43 9.46
N LEU A 21 -9.64 -6.13 8.19
CA LEU A 21 -10.47 -6.56 7.08
C LEU A 21 -10.40 -8.07 6.88
N GLU A 22 -9.23 -8.65 7.11
CA GLU A 22 -9.04 -10.08 6.95
C GLU A 22 -9.81 -10.89 8.00
N GLN A 23 -10.07 -10.30 9.16
CA GLN A 23 -10.84 -10.96 10.21
C GLN A 23 -12.35 -10.91 9.96
N ARG A 24 -12.80 -10.12 8.99
CA ARG A 24 -14.21 -9.97 8.69
C ARG A 24 -14.57 -10.64 7.37
N PRO A 25 -15.34 -11.73 7.41
CA PRO A 25 -15.71 -12.45 6.20
C PRO A 25 -16.55 -11.63 5.21
N ASP A 26 -17.30 -10.66 5.73
CA ASP A 26 -18.10 -9.79 4.88
C ASP A 26 -17.28 -8.75 4.13
N LEU A 27 -16.01 -8.56 4.52
CA LEU A 27 -15.12 -7.59 3.90
C LEU A 27 -13.98 -8.24 3.10
N THR A 28 -14.17 -9.49 2.70
CA THR A 28 -13.14 -10.22 1.95
C THR A 28 -12.75 -9.53 0.65
N THR A 29 -13.75 -9.03 -0.08
CA THR A 29 -13.48 -8.33 -1.34
C THR A 29 -12.66 -7.07 -1.10
N LEU A 30 -12.99 -6.33 -0.06
CA LEU A 30 -12.26 -5.12 0.29
C LEU A 30 -10.83 -5.45 0.70
N ALA A 31 -10.63 -6.55 1.43
CA ALA A 31 -9.29 -7.00 1.81
C ALA A 31 -8.44 -7.31 0.58
N ILE A 32 -9.03 -7.94 -0.43
CA ILE A 32 -8.34 -8.24 -1.67
C ILE A 32 -7.93 -6.94 -2.39
N GLU A 33 -8.83 -5.97 -2.43
CA GLU A 33 -8.53 -4.67 -3.04
C GLU A 33 -7.41 -3.95 -2.30
N PHE A 34 -7.40 -4.01 -0.96
CA PHE A 34 -6.32 -3.44 -0.17
C PHE A 34 -4.98 -4.10 -0.50
N LYS A 35 -4.97 -5.43 -0.62
CA LYS A 35 -3.74 -6.15 -0.96
C LYS A 35 -3.19 -5.73 -2.32
N LYS A 36 -4.07 -5.58 -3.32
CA LYS A 36 -3.67 -5.14 -4.64
C LYS A 36 -3.10 -3.73 -4.60
N ARG A 37 -3.73 -2.86 -3.84
CA ARG A 37 -3.26 -1.48 -3.69
C ARG A 37 -1.90 -1.41 -3.01
N ILE A 38 -1.71 -2.21 -1.96
CA ILE A 38 -0.44 -2.29 -1.25
C ILE A 38 0.68 -2.71 -2.20
N GLU A 39 0.44 -3.74 -2.98
CA GLU A 39 1.40 -4.24 -3.96
C GLU A 39 1.80 -3.15 -4.95
N LYS A 40 0.81 -2.46 -5.47
CA LYS A 40 1.04 -1.38 -6.44
C LYS A 40 1.86 -0.25 -5.84
N ILE A 41 1.52 0.15 -4.61
CA ILE A 41 2.25 1.23 -3.93
C ILE A 41 3.69 0.83 -3.66
N ARG A 42 3.92 -0.42 -3.24
CA ARG A 42 5.29 -0.91 -3.02
C ARG A 42 6.12 -0.84 -4.29
N GLN A 43 5.53 -1.19 -5.42
CA GLN A 43 6.21 -1.11 -6.71
C GLN A 43 6.54 0.34 -7.07
N GLU A 44 5.62 1.26 -6.83
CA GLU A 44 5.86 2.67 -7.09
C GLU A 44 6.96 3.23 -6.20
N ILE A 45 6.96 2.88 -4.93
CA ILE A 45 7.99 3.32 -3.99
C ILE A 45 9.36 2.82 -4.44
N ARG A 46 9.43 1.55 -4.83
CA ARG A 46 10.70 0.97 -5.31
C ARG A 46 11.19 1.70 -6.54
N ALA A 47 10.31 1.97 -7.49
CA ALA A 47 10.68 2.68 -8.71
C ALA A 47 11.23 4.07 -8.41
N LEU A 48 10.60 4.78 -7.50
CA LEU A 48 11.05 6.12 -7.12
C LEU A 48 12.40 6.08 -6.41
N GLN A 49 12.61 5.08 -5.56
CA GLN A 49 13.88 4.93 -4.86
C GLN A 49 15.01 4.55 -5.82
N GLU A 50 14.73 3.69 -6.78
CA GLU A 50 15.72 3.31 -7.79
C GLU A 50 16.11 4.51 -8.64
N ASN A 51 15.14 5.32 -9.04
CA ASN A 51 15.42 6.52 -9.82
C ASN A 51 16.25 7.52 -9.02
N ALA A 52 15.99 7.63 -7.73
CA ALA A 52 16.74 8.55 -6.87
C ALA A 52 18.19 8.09 -6.67
N SER A 53 18.43 6.78 -6.79
CA SER A 53 19.76 6.22 -6.62
C SER A 53 20.67 6.46 -7.83
N LYS A 54 20.12 6.85 -8.93
CA LYS A 54 20.88 7.16 -10.14
C LYS A 54 21.27 8.62 -10.16
#